data_c2b782fb489b596e8e4b50205e688e90
#
_entry.id   c2b782fb489b596e8e4b50205e688e90
#
_cell.length_a   1.000
_cell.length_b   1.000
_cell.length_c   1.000
_cell.angle_alpha   90.00
_cell.angle_beta   90.00
_cell.angle_gamma   90.00
#
_symmetry.space_group_name_H-M   'P 1'
#
loop_
_entity.id
_entity.type
_entity.pdbx_description
1 polymer ?
#
loop_
_entity_poly.entity_id
_entity_poly.type
_entity_poly.pdbx_seq_one_letter_code
_entity_poly.pdbx_strand_id
1 'polypeptide(L)'
;MARHIVQAIQSHAFATPYKCALSDSRGDLGYADLDSFSTRFAMRLQDLGCRPGDRVVMLASRRALLVAAIIGVFKAGCVHVPLDPRMPADRLRYILHDVAPTLVIADEDLIDAIEHALPVAAPIVPVTELERLLDDADSPRLDALVQPLPLPPLDERAIAYCIYTSGSTGRPKGVLINHRSIADFFEGTRAVYDVTAQSRCASFSPLNFDVYLMDMLFPLAQGASLYVHDDVNAPDLLFDAIRVHDVTHFSAWGMMLGLIAQAEEFEAAPLPHLKTILTGTDVPDVKTVQRWLRKNAGVQVINAYGPTEATCAATAHVIREIEPERRTLYPIGKPLEHVRALLVDEGGNRITAPGVPGELMIGGTQVMQGYWNLPEETAARLVRLDGVPFYRTGDVCAYLADGSLYYMGRKDNEVKIGGYRIHLSEIQRVINSVPHVYGSEVVLLESRYGETLLAAGVLLERGAPLDADCKADEIRQRLAAELPAYMVPRHVKVLDQFPQLSSGKTDRKALLSILQQRINESNQEEVNS
;
A
#
# COMPACT_ATOMS: atom_id res chain seq x y z
N MET A 1 -20.01 -18.09 7.59
CA MET A 1 -18.69 -18.07 6.97
C MET A 1 -17.62 -18.01 8.05
N ALA A 2 -16.40 -18.46 7.76
CA ALA A 2 -15.27 -18.32 8.69
C ALA A 2 -15.05 -16.82 8.97
N ARG A 3 -15.10 -16.43 10.25
CA ARG A 3 -14.91 -15.03 10.68
C ARG A 3 -13.44 -14.63 10.80
N HIS A 4 -12.52 -15.51 10.41
CA HIS A 4 -11.09 -15.30 10.47
C HIS A 4 -10.41 -15.88 9.25
N ILE A 5 -9.46 -15.14 8.64
CA ILE A 5 -8.75 -15.55 7.43
C ILE A 5 -8.08 -16.92 7.58
N VAL A 6 -7.45 -17.18 8.74
CA VAL A 6 -6.80 -18.47 9.03
C VAL A 6 -7.80 -19.62 8.87
N GLN A 7 -9.02 -19.50 9.41
CA GLN A 7 -10.06 -20.53 9.30
C GLN A 7 -10.51 -20.75 7.85
N ALA A 8 -10.57 -19.66 7.05
CA ALA A 8 -10.93 -19.79 5.64
C ALA A 8 -9.86 -20.60 4.87
N ILE A 9 -8.58 -20.31 5.07
CA ILE A 9 -7.46 -21.01 4.44
C ILE A 9 -7.42 -22.48 4.91
N GLN A 10 -7.58 -22.74 6.21
CA GLN A 10 -7.65 -24.10 6.76
C GLN A 10 -8.79 -24.93 6.16
N SER A 11 -9.95 -24.30 5.92
CA SER A 11 -11.07 -24.97 5.25
C SER A 11 -10.70 -25.41 3.84
N HIS A 12 -9.92 -24.63 3.10
CA HIS A 12 -9.44 -25.01 1.78
C HIS A 12 -8.31 -26.06 1.84
N ALA A 13 -7.43 -25.98 2.83
CA ALA A 13 -6.41 -27.01 3.07
C ALA A 13 -7.05 -28.40 3.32
N PHE A 14 -8.17 -28.42 4.04
CA PHE A 14 -8.93 -29.64 4.24
C PHE A 14 -9.70 -30.10 2.99
N ALA A 15 -10.36 -29.18 2.29
CA ALA A 15 -11.22 -29.52 1.15
C ALA A 15 -10.45 -29.85 -0.13
N THR A 16 -9.33 -29.18 -0.38
CA THR A 16 -8.52 -29.29 -1.60
C THR A 16 -7.01 -29.25 -1.29
N PRO A 17 -6.47 -30.24 -0.53
CA PRO A 17 -5.12 -30.18 0.06
C PRO A 17 -4.00 -30.01 -0.98
N TYR A 18 -4.12 -30.68 -2.12
CA TYR A 18 -3.08 -30.71 -3.17
C TYR A 18 -3.24 -29.61 -4.22
N LYS A 19 -4.27 -28.78 -4.11
CA LYS A 19 -4.44 -27.66 -5.01
C LYS A 19 -3.34 -26.63 -4.74
N CYS A 20 -2.68 -26.14 -5.81
CA CYS A 20 -1.71 -25.06 -5.70
C CYS A 20 -2.37 -23.84 -5.07
N ALA A 21 -1.87 -23.40 -3.92
CA ALA A 21 -2.28 -22.21 -3.20
C ALA A 21 -1.40 -21.02 -3.56
N LEU A 22 -0.07 -21.21 -3.48
CA LEU A 22 0.95 -20.21 -3.72
C LEU A 22 1.97 -20.73 -4.73
N SER A 23 2.46 -19.85 -5.58
CA SER A 23 3.61 -20.12 -6.46
C SER A 23 4.46 -18.86 -6.63
N ASP A 24 5.74 -19.02 -6.86
CA ASP A 24 6.68 -18.00 -7.30
C ASP A 24 7.76 -18.64 -8.20
N SER A 25 8.84 -17.92 -8.51
CA SER A 25 9.95 -18.43 -9.34
C SER A 25 10.71 -19.61 -8.70
N ARG A 26 10.51 -19.90 -7.40
CA ARG A 26 11.20 -20.95 -6.64
C ARG A 26 10.40 -22.23 -6.54
N GLY A 27 9.08 -22.18 -6.74
CA GLY A 27 8.21 -23.36 -6.71
C GLY A 27 6.78 -23.09 -6.27
N ASP A 28 6.06 -24.20 -6.07
CA ASP A 28 4.64 -24.22 -5.76
C ASP A 28 4.40 -24.80 -4.35
N LEU A 29 3.42 -24.24 -3.65
CA LEU A 29 2.90 -24.74 -2.38
C LEU A 29 1.41 -25.07 -2.52
N GLY A 30 1.03 -26.31 -2.18
CA GLY A 30 -0.38 -26.68 -2.04
C GLY A 30 -1.02 -26.06 -0.80
N TYR A 31 -2.37 -26.10 -0.73
CA TYR A 31 -3.09 -25.61 0.45
C TYR A 31 -2.71 -26.36 1.74
N ALA A 32 -2.47 -27.68 1.67
CA ALA A 32 -1.99 -28.46 2.80
C ALA A 32 -0.58 -28.02 3.25
N ASP A 33 0.31 -27.77 2.29
CA ASP A 33 1.68 -27.31 2.58
C ASP A 33 1.67 -25.92 3.20
N LEU A 34 0.84 -25.02 2.68
CA LEU A 34 0.61 -23.68 3.22
C LEU A 34 0.12 -23.73 4.67
N ASP A 35 -0.89 -24.55 4.97
CA ASP A 35 -1.43 -24.68 6.32
C ASP A 35 -0.41 -25.34 7.26
N SER A 36 0.29 -26.39 6.82
CA SER A 36 1.33 -27.07 7.57
C SER A 36 2.49 -26.12 7.91
N PHE A 37 3.07 -25.46 6.90
CA PHE A 37 4.16 -24.53 7.09
C PHE A 37 3.77 -23.39 8.04
N SER A 38 2.65 -22.70 7.78
CA SER A 38 2.21 -21.57 8.61
C SER A 38 1.92 -21.99 10.07
N THR A 39 1.51 -23.23 10.30
CA THR A 39 1.32 -23.78 11.65
C THR A 39 2.65 -24.04 12.34
N ARG A 40 3.61 -24.68 11.68
CA ARG A 40 4.96 -24.90 12.23
C ARG A 40 5.65 -23.56 12.53
N PHE A 41 5.49 -22.59 11.64
CA PHE A 41 6.05 -21.26 11.86
C PHE A 41 5.40 -20.57 13.06
N ALA A 42 4.08 -20.68 13.25
CA ALA A 42 3.40 -20.16 14.43
C ALA A 42 3.94 -20.80 15.75
N MET A 43 4.19 -22.10 15.75
CA MET A 43 4.84 -22.80 16.89
C MET A 43 6.27 -22.30 17.11
N ARG A 44 7.03 -22.12 16.03
CA ARG A 44 8.39 -21.56 16.12
C ARG A 44 8.40 -20.16 16.72
N LEU A 45 7.44 -19.31 16.39
CA LEU A 45 7.29 -18.00 17.03
C LEU A 45 7.07 -18.11 18.54
N GLN A 46 6.24 -19.06 18.99
CA GLN A 46 6.03 -19.33 20.43
C GLN A 46 7.31 -19.82 21.12
N ASP A 47 8.07 -20.74 20.49
CA ASP A 47 9.34 -21.23 21.00
C ASP A 47 10.38 -20.11 21.14
N LEU A 48 10.32 -19.12 20.25
CA LEU A 48 11.14 -17.91 20.31
C LEU A 48 10.61 -16.85 21.30
N GLY A 49 9.56 -17.19 22.07
CA GLY A 49 9.01 -16.37 23.14
C GLY A 49 7.92 -15.39 22.73
N CYS A 50 7.47 -15.40 21.46
CA CYS A 50 6.36 -14.57 21.02
C CYS A 50 5.04 -14.99 21.67
N ARG A 51 4.24 -14.01 22.05
CA ARG A 51 2.89 -14.16 22.64
C ARG A 51 1.86 -13.43 21.81
N PRO A 52 0.56 -13.75 21.92
CA PRO A 52 -0.50 -12.99 21.28
C PRO A 52 -0.39 -11.48 21.56
N GLY A 53 -0.46 -10.67 20.49
CA GLY A 53 -0.27 -9.23 20.53
C GLY A 53 1.17 -8.74 20.34
N ASP A 54 2.16 -9.63 20.36
CA ASP A 54 3.55 -9.27 20.08
C ASP A 54 3.76 -8.90 18.61
N ARG A 55 4.68 -7.96 18.37
CA ARG A 55 4.97 -7.40 17.06
C ARG A 55 6.08 -8.20 16.39
N VAL A 56 5.74 -8.81 15.26
CA VAL A 56 6.67 -9.52 14.39
C VAL A 56 6.92 -8.62 13.17
N VAL A 57 8.11 -8.01 13.12
CA VAL A 57 8.55 -7.21 11.98
C VAL A 57 8.99 -8.15 10.85
N MET A 58 8.57 -7.85 9.62
CA MET A 58 9.01 -8.54 8.42
C MET A 58 9.70 -7.54 7.48
N LEU A 59 11.02 -7.71 7.32
CA LEU A 59 11.90 -6.88 6.51
C LEU A 59 12.64 -7.77 5.50
N ALA A 60 11.94 -8.20 4.47
CA ALA A 60 12.48 -9.16 3.51
C ALA A 60 11.89 -8.97 2.12
N SER A 61 12.65 -9.38 1.12
CA SER A 61 12.29 -9.35 -0.29
C SER A 61 11.08 -10.27 -0.55
N ARG A 62 10.18 -9.81 -1.39
CA ARG A 62 8.91 -10.44 -1.67
C ARG A 62 9.07 -11.86 -2.25
N ARG A 63 8.35 -12.83 -1.70
CA ARG A 63 8.28 -14.24 -2.16
C ARG A 63 7.04 -14.94 -1.57
N ALA A 64 6.63 -16.05 -2.18
CA ALA A 64 5.47 -16.84 -1.74
C ALA A 64 5.58 -17.31 -0.27
N LEU A 65 6.79 -17.70 0.15
CA LEU A 65 7.06 -18.14 1.52
C LEU A 65 6.72 -17.08 2.57
N LEU A 66 6.94 -15.80 2.28
CA LEU A 66 6.59 -14.73 3.22
C LEU A 66 5.07 -14.55 3.36
N VAL A 67 4.30 -14.79 2.30
CA VAL A 67 2.84 -14.80 2.40
C VAL A 67 2.37 -15.92 3.32
N ALA A 68 2.99 -17.10 3.24
CA ALA A 68 2.75 -18.21 4.16
C ALA A 68 3.17 -17.88 5.60
N ALA A 69 4.27 -17.15 5.78
CA ALA A 69 4.74 -16.70 7.09
C ALA A 69 3.79 -15.68 7.74
N ILE A 70 3.17 -14.76 6.97
CA ILE A 70 2.12 -13.85 7.47
C ILE A 70 0.96 -14.63 8.10
N ILE A 71 0.53 -15.71 7.46
CA ILE A 71 -0.53 -16.59 7.98
C ILE A 71 -0.08 -17.23 9.31
N GLY A 72 1.20 -17.62 9.41
CA GLY A 72 1.80 -18.13 10.64
C GLY A 72 1.82 -17.09 11.77
N VAL A 73 2.15 -15.84 11.47
CA VAL A 73 2.05 -14.72 12.43
C VAL A 73 0.62 -14.58 12.96
N PHE A 74 -0.37 -14.65 12.08
CA PHE A 74 -1.79 -14.59 12.47
C PHE A 74 -2.22 -15.81 13.30
N LYS A 75 -1.72 -17.01 12.98
CA LYS A 75 -1.97 -18.22 13.78
C LYS A 75 -1.38 -18.13 15.18
N ALA A 76 -0.22 -17.47 15.34
CA ALA A 76 0.40 -17.21 16.63
C ALA A 76 -0.33 -16.11 17.44
N GLY A 77 -1.34 -15.43 16.84
CA GLY A 77 -2.00 -14.27 17.43
C GLY A 77 -1.13 -13.02 17.50
N CYS A 78 -0.02 -13.00 16.76
CA CYS A 78 0.93 -11.89 16.72
C CYS A 78 0.51 -10.82 15.71
N VAL A 79 1.09 -9.63 15.85
CA VAL A 79 0.86 -8.48 14.98
C VAL A 79 1.91 -8.48 13.87
N HIS A 80 1.47 -8.57 12.62
CA HIS A 80 2.34 -8.45 11.46
C HIS A 80 2.74 -6.99 11.21
N VAL A 81 4.03 -6.70 11.11
CA VAL A 81 4.57 -5.36 10.86
C VAL A 81 5.48 -5.43 9.62
N PRO A 82 4.93 -5.20 8.42
CA PRO A 82 5.72 -5.24 7.19
C PRO A 82 6.50 -3.96 6.98
N LEU A 83 7.78 -4.08 6.60
CA LEU A 83 8.64 -2.97 6.25
C LEU A 83 9.30 -3.20 4.88
N ASP A 84 9.64 -2.12 4.17
CA ASP A 84 10.38 -2.20 2.91
C ASP A 84 11.87 -2.47 3.19
N PRO A 85 12.47 -3.54 2.66
CA PRO A 85 13.90 -3.84 2.86
C PRO A 85 14.83 -2.75 2.29
N ARG A 86 14.34 -1.90 1.39
CA ARG A 86 15.09 -0.78 0.80
C ARG A 86 14.93 0.53 1.57
N MET A 87 14.32 0.48 2.75
CA MET A 87 14.08 1.65 3.58
C MET A 87 15.40 2.25 4.06
N PRO A 88 15.57 3.60 4.05
CA PRO A 88 16.73 4.26 4.62
C PRO A 88 16.94 3.90 6.10
N ALA A 89 18.20 3.77 6.51
CA ALA A 89 18.58 3.30 7.84
C ALA A 89 17.98 4.15 8.99
N ASP A 90 17.95 5.47 8.85
CA ASP A 90 17.38 6.36 9.88
C ASP A 90 15.87 6.17 10.03
N ARG A 91 15.15 5.96 8.91
CA ARG A 91 13.72 5.65 8.91
C ARG A 91 13.45 4.28 9.52
N LEU A 92 14.25 3.29 9.16
CA LEU A 92 14.19 1.94 9.74
C LEU A 92 14.39 2.00 11.26
N ARG A 93 15.43 2.70 11.72
CA ARG A 93 15.72 2.89 13.15
C ARG A 93 14.54 3.55 13.87
N TYR A 94 13.98 4.62 13.30
CA TYR A 94 12.82 5.28 13.87
C TYR A 94 11.64 4.31 14.07
N ILE A 95 11.29 3.53 13.03
CA ILE A 95 10.16 2.61 13.09
C ILE A 95 10.42 1.45 14.06
N LEU A 96 11.64 0.87 14.06
CA LEU A 96 12.00 -0.20 14.99
C LEU A 96 11.97 0.27 16.46
N HIS A 97 12.37 1.52 16.72
CA HIS A 97 12.25 2.12 18.05
C HIS A 97 10.78 2.35 18.46
N ASP A 98 9.94 2.82 17.55
CA ASP A 98 8.53 3.08 17.83
C ASP A 98 7.73 1.79 18.04
N VAL A 99 7.90 0.81 17.15
CA VAL A 99 7.14 -0.46 17.22
C VAL A 99 7.68 -1.42 18.28
N ALA A 100 8.96 -1.31 18.65
CA ALA A 100 9.64 -2.18 19.60
C ALA A 100 9.32 -3.68 19.33
N PRO A 101 9.85 -4.28 18.24
CA PRO A 101 9.49 -5.62 17.82
C PRO A 101 9.90 -6.67 18.85
N THR A 102 9.10 -7.73 19.01
CA THR A 102 9.47 -8.90 19.79
C THR A 102 10.33 -9.85 18.96
N LEU A 103 10.16 -9.83 17.63
CA LEU A 103 10.92 -10.65 16.69
C LEU A 103 11.00 -9.96 15.34
N VAL A 104 12.10 -10.15 14.61
CA VAL A 104 12.28 -9.66 13.24
C VAL A 104 12.55 -10.85 12.31
N ILE A 105 11.87 -10.88 11.17
CA ILE A 105 12.16 -11.77 10.05
C ILE A 105 12.86 -10.91 8.98
N ALA A 106 14.03 -11.36 8.49
CA ALA A 106 14.81 -10.55 7.58
C ALA A 106 15.54 -11.37 6.51
N ASP A 107 15.81 -10.74 5.35
CA ASP A 107 16.84 -11.24 4.45
C ASP A 107 18.22 -11.15 5.13
N GLU A 108 19.10 -12.10 4.81
CA GLU A 108 20.38 -12.29 5.49
C GLU A 108 21.30 -11.07 5.39
N ASP A 109 21.29 -10.40 4.26
CA ASP A 109 22.09 -9.21 3.98
C ASP A 109 21.66 -7.96 4.78
N LEU A 110 20.49 -8.00 5.40
CA LEU A 110 19.95 -6.92 6.22
C LEU A 110 20.20 -7.09 7.72
N ILE A 111 20.65 -8.26 8.17
CA ILE A 111 20.75 -8.61 9.60
C ILE A 111 21.62 -7.61 10.36
N ASP A 112 22.83 -7.34 9.88
CA ASP A 112 23.76 -6.41 10.53
C ASP A 112 23.16 -5.00 10.68
N ALA A 113 22.47 -4.51 9.65
CA ALA A 113 21.83 -3.20 9.67
C ALA A 113 20.67 -3.15 10.69
N ILE A 114 19.92 -4.26 10.82
CA ILE A 114 18.81 -4.38 11.77
C ILE A 114 19.33 -4.43 13.20
N GLU A 115 20.37 -5.22 13.49
CA GLU A 115 20.97 -5.31 14.82
C GLU A 115 21.44 -3.94 15.33
N HIS A 116 22.04 -3.13 14.45
CA HIS A 116 22.44 -1.77 14.78
C HIS A 116 21.27 -0.78 14.93
N ALA A 117 20.11 -1.09 14.36
CA ALA A 117 18.93 -0.25 14.40
C ALA A 117 17.96 -0.59 15.54
N LEU A 118 18.03 -1.78 16.12
CA LEU A 118 17.13 -2.23 17.20
C LEU A 118 17.39 -1.47 18.52
N PRO A 119 16.34 -1.00 19.20
CA PRO A 119 16.48 -0.33 20.51
C PRO A 119 16.83 -1.31 21.64
N VAL A 120 16.39 -2.57 21.51
CA VAL A 120 16.61 -3.68 22.44
C VAL A 120 16.85 -4.92 21.61
N ALA A 121 17.74 -5.80 22.05
CA ALA A 121 18.00 -7.06 21.35
C ALA A 121 16.69 -7.87 21.21
N ALA A 122 16.29 -8.10 19.97
CA ALA A 122 15.18 -8.98 19.60
C ALA A 122 15.73 -10.11 18.70
N PRO A 123 15.22 -11.34 18.81
CA PRO A 123 15.61 -12.42 17.91
C PRO A 123 15.37 -12.01 16.45
N ILE A 124 16.37 -12.27 15.59
CA ILE A 124 16.25 -12.12 14.15
C ILE A 124 16.22 -13.51 13.54
N VAL A 125 15.17 -13.80 12.78
CA VAL A 125 14.99 -15.05 12.04
C VAL A 125 15.32 -14.78 10.58
N PRO A 126 16.43 -15.30 10.05
CA PRO A 126 16.74 -15.18 8.64
C PRO A 126 15.71 -15.92 7.78
N VAL A 127 15.45 -15.43 6.58
CA VAL A 127 14.47 -16.06 5.67
C VAL A 127 14.90 -17.49 5.30
N THR A 128 16.20 -17.79 5.26
CA THR A 128 16.71 -19.17 5.08
C THR A 128 16.29 -20.13 6.20
N GLU A 129 16.02 -19.65 7.42
CA GLU A 129 15.43 -20.50 8.46
C GLU A 129 13.98 -20.88 8.11
N LEU A 130 13.21 -19.97 7.51
CA LEU A 130 11.86 -20.27 7.02
C LEU A 130 11.89 -21.31 5.88
N GLU A 131 12.87 -21.21 4.99
CA GLU A 131 13.08 -22.21 3.92
C GLU A 131 13.36 -23.59 4.49
N ARG A 132 14.23 -23.69 5.52
CA ARG A 132 14.48 -24.96 6.23
C ARG A 132 13.24 -25.51 6.92
N LEU A 133 12.40 -24.65 7.50
CA LEU A 133 11.11 -25.08 8.07
C LEU A 133 10.14 -25.61 7.00
N LEU A 134 10.25 -25.14 5.76
CA LEU A 134 9.45 -25.66 4.66
C LEU A 134 9.93 -27.05 4.24
N ASP A 135 11.26 -27.25 4.15
CA ASP A 135 11.91 -28.47 3.65
C ASP A 135 11.95 -29.61 4.69
N ASP A 136 11.62 -29.35 5.94
CA ASP A 136 11.67 -30.34 7.02
C ASP A 136 10.64 -31.47 6.80
N ALA A 137 11.08 -32.50 6.06
CA ALA A 137 10.30 -33.67 5.70
C ALA A 137 9.97 -34.60 6.90
N ASP A 138 10.70 -34.47 8.01
CA ASP A 138 10.51 -35.27 9.23
C ASP A 138 9.43 -34.67 10.14
N SER A 139 8.98 -33.46 9.88
CA SER A 139 7.83 -32.88 10.57
C SER A 139 6.55 -33.65 10.22
N PRO A 140 5.77 -34.11 11.20
CA PRO A 140 4.56 -34.85 10.93
C PRO A 140 3.65 -34.04 10.01
N ARG A 141 3.27 -34.61 8.86
CA ARG A 141 2.19 -34.04 8.04
C ARG A 141 0.96 -33.87 8.94
N LEU A 142 0.19 -32.82 8.73
CA LEU A 142 -1.00 -32.51 9.53
C LEU A 142 -1.96 -33.71 9.68
N ASP A 143 -1.97 -34.63 8.70
CA ASP A 143 -2.72 -35.90 8.71
C ASP A 143 -2.36 -36.80 9.91
N ALA A 144 -1.18 -36.61 10.53
CA ALA A 144 -0.71 -37.38 11.68
C ALA A 144 -0.97 -36.69 13.04
N LEU A 145 -1.45 -35.44 13.07
CA LEU A 145 -1.71 -34.69 14.28
C LEU A 145 -3.11 -35.01 14.81
N VAL A 146 -3.18 -36.03 15.67
CA VAL A 146 -4.44 -36.49 16.34
C VAL A 146 -4.87 -35.50 17.45
N GLN A 147 -4.06 -34.51 17.81
CA GLN A 147 -4.39 -33.53 18.85
C GLN A 147 -4.41 -32.10 18.31
N PRO A 148 -5.30 -31.24 18.85
CA PRO A 148 -5.26 -29.81 18.53
C PRO A 148 -3.88 -29.25 18.87
N LEU A 149 -3.27 -28.55 17.91
CA LEU A 149 -1.99 -27.86 18.13
C LEU A 149 -2.16 -26.80 19.24
N PRO A 150 -1.12 -26.57 20.07
CA PRO A 150 -1.19 -25.61 21.19
C PRO A 150 -1.10 -24.16 20.71
N LEU A 151 -1.86 -23.81 19.67
CA LEU A 151 -1.95 -22.44 19.19
C LEU A 151 -3.03 -21.66 19.97
N PRO A 152 -2.86 -20.34 20.15
CA PRO A 152 -3.85 -19.54 20.84
C PRO A 152 -5.18 -19.55 20.09
N PRO A 153 -6.32 -19.39 20.77
CA PRO A 153 -7.58 -19.20 20.10
C PRO A 153 -7.56 -17.94 19.24
N LEU A 154 -8.14 -18.04 18.05
CA LEU A 154 -8.22 -16.91 17.12
C LEU A 154 -9.20 -15.85 17.66
N ASP A 155 -8.70 -14.66 17.97
CA ASP A 155 -9.50 -13.51 18.41
C ASP A 155 -9.67 -12.52 17.26
N GLU A 156 -10.91 -12.38 16.79
CA GLU A 156 -11.25 -11.44 15.71
C GLU A 156 -10.98 -9.97 16.09
N ARG A 157 -10.90 -9.64 17.37
CA ARG A 157 -10.63 -8.27 17.86
C ARG A 157 -9.16 -7.99 18.08
N ALA A 158 -8.31 -9.01 18.09
CA ALA A 158 -6.86 -8.82 18.17
C ALA A 158 -6.34 -8.04 16.96
N ILE A 159 -5.31 -7.23 17.17
CA ILE A 159 -4.63 -6.52 16.08
C ILE A 159 -3.96 -7.55 15.18
N ALA A 160 -4.25 -7.48 13.89
CA ALA A 160 -3.67 -8.34 12.87
C ALA A 160 -2.37 -7.74 12.31
N TYR A 161 -2.39 -6.45 12.03
CA TYR A 161 -1.21 -5.79 11.48
C TYR A 161 -1.06 -4.34 11.95
N CYS A 162 0.18 -3.85 11.84
CA CYS A 162 0.55 -2.46 12.00
C CYS A 162 1.33 -2.01 10.76
N ILE A 163 0.72 -1.24 9.86
CA ILE A 163 1.37 -0.71 8.66
C ILE A 163 1.75 0.75 8.88
N TYR A 164 3.02 1.08 8.61
CA TYR A 164 3.52 2.44 8.72
C TYR A 164 3.26 3.26 7.46
N THR A 165 2.57 4.38 7.64
CA THR A 165 2.27 5.35 6.57
C THR A 165 2.99 6.67 6.83
N SER A 166 3.14 7.51 5.80
CA SER A 166 3.63 8.89 5.97
C SER A 166 2.69 9.71 6.86
N GLY A 167 3.25 10.55 7.71
CA GLY A 167 2.48 11.32 8.68
C GLY A 167 2.51 12.83 8.44
N SER A 168 1.43 13.52 8.83
CA SER A 168 1.30 14.97 8.74
C SER A 168 2.32 15.73 9.60
N THR A 169 2.84 15.09 10.65
CA THR A 169 3.89 15.61 11.54
C THR A 169 5.29 15.43 10.95
N GLY A 170 5.40 14.83 9.75
CA GLY A 170 6.67 14.55 9.10
C GLY A 170 7.39 13.31 9.64
N ARG A 171 6.70 12.43 10.38
CA ARG A 171 7.22 11.13 10.84
C ARG A 171 6.24 10.02 10.47
N PRO A 172 6.71 8.80 10.17
CA PRO A 172 5.85 7.66 9.93
C PRO A 172 4.97 7.34 11.15
N LYS A 173 3.75 6.88 10.90
CA LYS A 173 2.79 6.46 11.91
C LYS A 173 2.24 5.07 11.59
N GLY A 174 2.18 4.19 12.60
CA GLY A 174 1.68 2.83 12.48
C GLY A 174 0.15 2.78 12.60
N VAL A 175 -0.53 2.30 11.55
CA VAL A 175 -1.99 2.11 11.52
C VAL A 175 -2.33 0.72 12.03
N LEU A 176 -3.19 0.62 13.04
CA LEU A 176 -3.58 -0.63 13.67
C LEU A 176 -4.91 -1.17 13.12
N ILE A 177 -4.88 -2.33 12.52
CA ILE A 177 -6.07 -3.02 12.00
C ILE A 177 -6.22 -4.38 12.68
N ASN A 178 -7.44 -4.72 13.09
CA ASN A 178 -7.75 -6.00 13.71
C ASN A 178 -8.24 -7.05 12.69
N HIS A 179 -8.30 -8.32 13.10
CA HIS A 179 -8.74 -9.41 12.24
C HIS A 179 -10.19 -9.28 11.78
N ARG A 180 -11.07 -8.69 12.60
CA ARG A 180 -12.45 -8.44 12.22
C ARG A 180 -12.57 -7.46 11.05
N SER A 181 -11.78 -6.39 11.07
CA SER A 181 -11.76 -5.43 9.97
C SER A 181 -11.36 -6.09 8.65
N ILE A 182 -10.38 -7.03 8.69
CA ILE A 182 -9.99 -7.83 7.51
C ILE A 182 -11.13 -8.74 7.05
N ALA A 183 -11.82 -9.42 7.97
CA ALA A 183 -12.90 -10.34 7.63
C ALA A 183 -14.07 -9.61 6.97
N ASP A 184 -14.50 -8.47 7.54
CA ASP A 184 -15.60 -7.65 7.01
C ASP A 184 -15.20 -6.99 5.68
N PHE A 185 -13.92 -6.58 5.53
CA PHE A 185 -13.37 -6.13 4.26
C PHE A 185 -13.44 -7.24 3.18
N PHE A 186 -13.08 -8.47 3.50
CA PHE A 186 -13.16 -9.59 2.55
C PHE A 186 -14.61 -9.91 2.17
N GLU A 187 -15.56 -9.79 3.10
CA GLU A 187 -16.97 -10.00 2.82
C GLU A 187 -17.48 -8.94 1.83
N GLY A 188 -17.19 -7.67 2.07
CA GLY A 188 -17.56 -6.57 1.17
C GLY A 188 -16.87 -6.65 -0.21
N THR A 189 -15.62 -7.08 -0.24
CA THR A 189 -14.84 -7.24 -1.47
C THR A 189 -15.39 -8.36 -2.35
N ARG A 190 -15.89 -9.45 -1.77
CA ARG A 190 -16.46 -10.60 -2.51
C ARG A 190 -17.60 -10.20 -3.45
N ALA A 191 -18.37 -9.20 -3.09
CA ALA A 191 -19.51 -8.74 -3.89
C ALA A 191 -19.08 -8.04 -5.19
N VAL A 192 -17.87 -7.51 -5.26
CA VAL A 192 -17.35 -6.71 -6.38
C VAL A 192 -16.17 -7.35 -7.09
N TYR A 193 -15.32 -8.08 -6.36
CA TYR A 193 -14.15 -8.78 -6.88
C TYR A 193 -14.42 -10.29 -6.86
N ASP A 194 -14.81 -10.81 -7.99
CA ASP A 194 -15.42 -12.14 -8.21
C ASP A 194 -14.41 -13.30 -8.18
N VAL A 195 -13.43 -13.24 -7.28
CA VAL A 195 -12.46 -14.30 -7.05
C VAL A 195 -13.15 -15.53 -6.45
N THR A 196 -12.90 -16.68 -7.06
CA THR A 196 -13.42 -17.98 -6.63
C THR A 196 -12.29 -19.00 -6.50
N ALA A 197 -12.61 -20.20 -6.03
CA ALA A 197 -11.65 -21.29 -5.97
C ALA A 197 -11.07 -21.68 -7.37
N GLN A 198 -11.71 -21.31 -8.46
CA GLN A 198 -11.19 -21.58 -9.82
C GLN A 198 -10.31 -20.44 -10.35
N SER A 199 -10.22 -19.33 -9.64
CA SER A 199 -9.43 -18.19 -10.06
C SER A 199 -7.93 -18.47 -9.95
N ARG A 200 -7.18 -17.92 -10.89
CA ARG A 200 -5.72 -17.82 -10.87
C ARG A 200 -5.38 -16.36 -10.73
N CYS A 201 -4.87 -16.00 -9.58
CA CYS A 201 -4.56 -14.61 -9.25
C CYS A 201 -3.06 -14.36 -9.38
N ALA A 202 -2.68 -13.13 -9.70
CA ALA A 202 -1.30 -12.68 -9.61
C ALA A 202 -1.21 -11.47 -8.69
N SER A 203 -0.16 -11.44 -7.88
CA SER A 203 0.16 -10.32 -7.00
C SER A 203 1.40 -9.58 -7.49
N PHE A 204 1.29 -8.27 -7.54
CA PHE A 204 2.35 -7.33 -7.88
C PHE A 204 2.59 -6.30 -6.77
N SER A 205 1.81 -6.32 -5.69
CA SER A 205 1.89 -5.33 -4.61
C SER A 205 3.02 -5.64 -3.63
N PRO A 206 3.75 -4.63 -3.12
CA PRO A 206 4.69 -4.81 -2.03
C PRO A 206 3.99 -5.25 -0.73
N LEU A 207 4.70 -6.02 0.12
CA LEU A 207 4.14 -6.52 1.39
C LEU A 207 3.91 -5.41 2.44
N ASN A 208 4.61 -4.30 2.34
CA ASN A 208 4.47 -3.15 3.24
C ASN A 208 3.29 -2.21 2.87
N PHE A 209 2.43 -2.61 1.91
CA PHE A 209 1.18 -1.95 1.55
C PHE A 209 0.00 -2.84 1.90
N ASP A 210 -1.08 -2.25 2.42
CA ASP A 210 -2.30 -2.97 2.76
C ASP A 210 -3.02 -3.62 1.56
N VAL A 211 -2.63 -3.26 0.34
CA VAL A 211 -3.11 -3.92 -0.90
C VAL A 211 -2.80 -5.41 -0.90
N TYR A 212 -1.77 -5.89 -0.18
CA TYR A 212 -1.51 -7.33 -0.04
C TYR A 212 -2.70 -8.11 0.56
N LEU A 213 -3.58 -7.44 1.31
CA LEU A 213 -4.83 -8.05 1.77
C LEU A 213 -5.70 -8.46 0.59
N MET A 214 -5.77 -7.62 -0.45
CA MET A 214 -6.65 -7.80 -1.59
C MET A 214 -6.06 -8.70 -2.67
N ASP A 215 -4.77 -8.57 -2.94
CA ASP A 215 -4.13 -9.32 -4.04
C ASP A 215 -3.41 -10.59 -3.59
N MET A 216 -3.21 -10.80 -2.28
CA MET A 216 -2.60 -12.03 -1.75
C MET A 216 -3.56 -12.78 -0.81
N LEU A 217 -3.96 -12.16 0.30
CA LEU A 217 -4.69 -12.89 1.34
C LEU A 217 -6.16 -13.16 0.97
N PHE A 218 -6.83 -12.23 0.29
CA PHE A 218 -8.19 -12.42 -0.17
C PHE A 218 -8.31 -13.60 -1.16
N PRO A 219 -7.49 -13.71 -2.22
CA PRO A 219 -7.48 -14.89 -3.10
C PRO A 219 -7.33 -16.21 -2.35
N LEU A 220 -6.39 -16.29 -1.42
CA LEU A 220 -6.16 -17.49 -0.61
C LEU A 220 -7.38 -17.83 0.26
N ALA A 221 -8.03 -16.83 0.84
CA ALA A 221 -9.25 -17.02 1.61
C ALA A 221 -10.45 -17.47 0.75
N GLN A 222 -10.43 -17.24 -0.58
CA GLN A 222 -11.43 -17.76 -1.52
C GLN A 222 -11.07 -19.13 -2.10
N GLY A 223 -9.91 -19.69 -1.75
CA GLY A 223 -9.42 -20.95 -2.29
C GLY A 223 -8.81 -20.85 -3.69
N ALA A 224 -8.46 -19.66 -4.17
CA ALA A 224 -7.82 -19.41 -5.46
C ALA A 224 -6.35 -19.83 -5.45
N SER A 225 -5.74 -19.99 -6.62
CA SER A 225 -4.28 -20.08 -6.76
C SER A 225 -3.70 -18.69 -6.93
N LEU A 226 -2.57 -18.44 -6.28
CA LEU A 226 -1.90 -17.14 -6.30
C LEU A 226 -0.46 -17.28 -6.77
N TYR A 227 -0.12 -16.58 -7.85
CA TYR A 227 1.26 -16.37 -8.28
C TYR A 227 1.81 -15.07 -7.67
N VAL A 228 2.93 -15.16 -6.97
CA VAL A 228 3.64 -14.04 -6.37
C VAL A 228 4.83 -13.69 -7.25
N HIS A 229 4.77 -12.58 -7.96
CA HIS A 229 5.85 -12.16 -8.84
C HIS A 229 6.97 -11.51 -8.04
N ASP A 230 8.21 -11.93 -8.25
CA ASP A 230 9.36 -11.50 -7.43
C ASP A 230 9.78 -10.05 -7.72
N ASP A 231 9.80 -9.63 -8.99
CA ASP A 231 10.22 -8.29 -9.42
C ASP A 231 9.06 -7.50 -10.04
N VAL A 232 8.73 -6.36 -9.45
CA VAL A 232 7.63 -5.49 -9.91
C VAL A 232 8.11 -4.29 -10.73
N ASN A 233 9.40 -4.21 -11.07
CA ASN A 233 9.99 -3.07 -11.77
C ASN A 233 10.12 -3.27 -13.29
N ALA A 234 9.78 -4.45 -13.81
CA ALA A 234 9.91 -4.79 -15.22
C ALA A 234 8.53 -5.04 -15.87
N PRO A 235 7.96 -4.05 -16.57
CA PRO A 235 6.60 -4.12 -17.14
C PRO A 235 6.38 -5.30 -18.08
N ASP A 236 7.37 -5.65 -18.92
CA ASP A 236 7.29 -6.79 -19.84
C ASP A 236 7.19 -8.11 -19.08
N LEU A 237 7.97 -8.28 -18.00
CA LEU A 237 7.90 -9.46 -17.14
C LEU A 237 6.54 -9.57 -16.44
N LEU A 238 5.93 -8.46 -16.07
CA LEU A 238 4.59 -8.45 -15.47
C LEU A 238 3.52 -8.88 -16.48
N PHE A 239 3.62 -8.41 -17.73
CA PHE A 239 2.73 -8.84 -18.81
C PHE A 239 2.89 -10.32 -19.10
N ASP A 240 4.12 -10.80 -19.20
CA ASP A 240 4.43 -12.22 -19.40
C ASP A 240 3.93 -13.09 -18.24
N ALA A 241 4.06 -12.65 -16.99
CA ALA A 241 3.52 -13.36 -15.84
C ALA A 241 2.00 -13.54 -15.95
N ILE A 242 1.26 -12.49 -16.35
CA ILE A 242 -0.19 -12.57 -16.57
C ILE A 242 -0.52 -13.61 -17.64
N ARG A 243 0.24 -13.65 -18.73
CA ARG A 243 0.04 -14.53 -19.86
C ARG A 243 0.40 -15.99 -19.55
N VAL A 244 1.61 -16.22 -19.02
CA VAL A 244 2.17 -17.56 -18.79
C VAL A 244 1.44 -18.33 -17.69
N HIS A 245 0.98 -17.62 -16.64
CA HIS A 245 0.23 -18.25 -15.54
C HIS A 245 -1.29 -18.23 -15.77
N ASP A 246 -1.75 -17.91 -16.99
CA ASP A 246 -3.18 -17.87 -17.33
C ASP A 246 -4.00 -17.06 -16.29
N VAL A 247 -3.50 -15.93 -15.89
CA VAL A 247 -4.06 -15.12 -14.81
C VAL A 247 -5.48 -14.68 -15.15
N THR A 248 -6.39 -14.91 -14.22
CA THR A 248 -7.79 -14.49 -14.33
C THR A 248 -8.06 -13.17 -13.62
N HIS A 249 -7.31 -12.88 -12.54
CA HIS A 249 -7.49 -11.72 -11.67
C HIS A 249 -6.14 -11.20 -11.23
N PHE A 250 -5.94 -9.89 -11.30
CA PHE A 250 -4.79 -9.26 -10.67
C PHE A 250 -5.13 -7.84 -10.20
N SER A 251 -4.27 -7.31 -9.33
CA SER A 251 -4.36 -5.94 -8.84
C SER A 251 -3.09 -5.18 -9.22
N ALA A 252 -3.28 -3.93 -9.69
CA ALA A 252 -2.18 -3.03 -10.00
C ALA A 252 -2.64 -1.58 -9.84
N TRP A 253 -1.74 -0.69 -9.40
CA TRP A 253 -2.04 0.74 -9.37
C TRP A 253 -2.09 1.32 -10.78
N GLY A 254 -2.72 2.50 -10.96
CA GLY A 254 -3.02 3.06 -12.27
C GLY A 254 -1.80 3.26 -13.16
N MET A 255 -0.68 3.74 -12.59
CA MET A 255 0.58 3.89 -13.34
C MET A 255 1.14 2.53 -13.78
N MET A 256 1.09 1.49 -12.93
CA MET A 256 1.53 0.14 -13.31
C MET A 256 0.68 -0.44 -14.43
N LEU A 257 -0.65 -0.23 -14.40
CA LEU A 257 -1.51 -0.63 -15.51
C LEU A 257 -1.08 0.03 -16.83
N GLY A 258 -0.70 1.30 -16.77
CA GLY A 258 -0.15 2.03 -17.92
C GLY A 258 1.17 1.45 -18.42
N LEU A 259 2.08 1.10 -17.51
CA LEU A 259 3.37 0.50 -17.82
C LEU A 259 3.20 -0.89 -18.45
N ILE A 260 2.42 -1.77 -17.85
CA ILE A 260 2.16 -3.11 -18.40
C ILE A 260 1.54 -3.00 -19.81
N ALA A 261 0.66 -2.03 -20.03
CA ALA A 261 0.07 -1.79 -21.34
C ALA A 261 1.08 -1.26 -22.39
N GLN A 262 2.29 -0.83 -22.00
CA GLN A 262 3.37 -0.46 -22.92
C GLN A 262 4.27 -1.63 -23.31
N ALA A 263 4.08 -2.83 -22.73
CA ALA A 263 4.81 -4.02 -23.14
C ALA A 263 4.71 -4.25 -24.65
N GLU A 264 5.81 -4.67 -25.28
CA GLU A 264 5.91 -4.80 -26.75
C GLU A 264 4.83 -5.73 -27.31
N GLU A 265 4.55 -6.83 -26.61
CA GLU A 265 3.54 -7.80 -27.02
C GLU A 265 2.11 -7.47 -26.58
N PHE A 266 1.89 -6.37 -25.87
CA PHE A 266 0.58 -6.08 -25.27
C PHE A 266 -0.56 -6.13 -26.28
N GLU A 267 -0.44 -5.50 -27.45
CA GLU A 267 -1.49 -5.50 -28.45
C GLU A 267 -1.63 -6.85 -29.18
N ALA A 268 -0.52 -7.55 -29.42
CA ALA A 268 -0.49 -8.78 -30.23
C ALA A 268 -0.89 -10.03 -29.41
N ALA A 269 -0.39 -10.18 -28.19
CA ALA A 269 -0.60 -11.39 -27.40
C ALA A 269 -1.96 -11.38 -26.68
N PRO A 270 -2.82 -12.40 -26.85
CA PRO A 270 -4.11 -12.46 -26.17
C PRO A 270 -3.96 -12.82 -24.68
N LEU A 271 -4.94 -12.38 -23.87
CA LEU A 271 -5.10 -12.75 -22.46
C LEU A 271 -6.47 -13.44 -22.23
N PRO A 272 -6.70 -14.63 -22.81
CA PRO A 272 -8.03 -15.23 -22.93
C PRO A 272 -8.67 -15.57 -21.57
N HIS A 273 -7.87 -15.70 -20.54
CA HIS A 273 -8.33 -16.07 -19.18
C HIS A 273 -8.57 -14.87 -18.28
N LEU A 274 -8.09 -13.68 -18.65
CA LEU A 274 -8.25 -12.47 -17.84
C LEU A 274 -9.72 -12.05 -17.76
N LYS A 275 -10.21 -11.87 -16.54
CA LYS A 275 -11.59 -11.48 -16.22
C LYS A 275 -11.67 -10.14 -15.51
N THR A 276 -10.83 -9.97 -14.47
CA THR A 276 -10.96 -8.80 -13.61
C THR A 276 -9.59 -8.21 -13.28
N ILE A 277 -9.50 -6.90 -13.45
CA ILE A 277 -8.37 -6.07 -13.03
C ILE A 277 -8.87 -5.17 -11.90
N LEU A 278 -8.15 -5.16 -10.80
CA LEU A 278 -8.43 -4.25 -9.69
C LEU A 278 -7.37 -3.16 -9.64
N THR A 279 -7.81 -1.91 -9.51
CA THR A 279 -6.93 -0.75 -9.32
C THR A 279 -7.51 0.17 -8.25
N GLY A 280 -6.70 1.05 -7.62
CA GLY A 280 -7.27 1.93 -6.62
C GLY A 280 -6.28 2.61 -5.66
N THR A 281 -5.00 2.34 -5.71
CA THR A 281 -4.01 3.04 -4.86
C THR A 281 -3.71 4.46 -5.36
N ASP A 282 -3.90 4.69 -6.65
CA ASP A 282 -3.90 6.00 -7.30
C ASP A 282 -5.07 6.09 -8.29
N VAL A 283 -5.23 7.24 -8.93
CA VAL A 283 -6.33 7.46 -9.87
C VAL A 283 -5.94 6.90 -11.25
N PRO A 284 -6.64 5.87 -11.75
CA PRO A 284 -6.30 5.28 -13.04
C PRO A 284 -6.62 6.23 -14.20
N ASP A 285 -5.70 6.35 -15.16
CA ASP A 285 -5.93 7.10 -16.39
C ASP A 285 -7.03 6.47 -17.24
N VAL A 286 -7.94 7.30 -17.73
CA VAL A 286 -9.10 6.86 -18.52
C VAL A 286 -8.69 6.10 -19.78
N LYS A 287 -7.66 6.57 -20.49
CA LYS A 287 -7.17 5.93 -21.72
C LYS A 287 -6.60 4.55 -21.43
N THR A 288 -5.84 4.43 -20.36
CA THR A 288 -5.27 3.17 -19.88
C THR A 288 -6.37 2.17 -19.54
N VAL A 289 -7.37 2.56 -18.76
CA VAL A 289 -8.51 1.69 -18.43
C VAL A 289 -9.23 1.24 -19.71
N GLN A 290 -9.52 2.15 -20.63
CA GLN A 290 -10.19 1.80 -21.89
C GLN A 290 -9.32 0.89 -22.78
N ARG A 291 -7.99 1.03 -22.75
CA ARG A 291 -7.06 0.15 -23.48
C ARG A 291 -7.16 -1.28 -22.96
N TRP A 292 -7.18 -1.47 -21.63
CA TRP A 292 -7.37 -2.77 -21.02
C TRP A 292 -8.74 -3.40 -21.32
N LEU A 293 -9.82 -2.60 -21.33
CA LEU A 293 -11.16 -3.08 -21.70
C LEU A 293 -11.23 -3.52 -23.16
N ARG A 294 -10.47 -2.89 -24.07
CA ARG A 294 -10.38 -3.31 -25.48
C ARG A 294 -9.59 -4.59 -25.66
N LYS A 295 -8.68 -4.88 -24.75
CA LYS A 295 -7.77 -6.02 -24.83
C LYS A 295 -8.51 -7.36 -24.89
N ASN A 296 -9.52 -7.52 -24.05
CA ASN A 296 -10.32 -8.74 -24.00
C ASN A 296 -11.81 -8.41 -23.82
N ALA A 297 -12.66 -9.01 -24.64
CA ALA A 297 -14.11 -8.92 -24.44
C ALA A 297 -14.50 -9.55 -23.08
N GLY A 298 -15.24 -8.80 -22.26
CA GLY A 298 -15.73 -9.26 -20.96
C GLY A 298 -14.78 -9.01 -19.78
N VAL A 299 -13.60 -8.44 -19.99
CA VAL A 299 -12.77 -7.95 -18.87
C VAL A 299 -13.48 -6.79 -18.20
N GLN A 300 -13.45 -6.78 -16.87
CA GLN A 300 -13.86 -5.63 -16.07
C GLN A 300 -12.68 -5.01 -15.33
N VAL A 301 -12.74 -3.69 -15.13
CA VAL A 301 -11.78 -2.96 -14.29
C VAL A 301 -12.53 -2.44 -13.08
N ILE A 302 -12.03 -2.71 -11.88
CA ILE A 302 -12.59 -2.23 -10.63
C ILE A 302 -11.73 -1.07 -10.14
N ASN A 303 -12.29 0.14 -10.08
CA ASN A 303 -11.67 1.27 -9.43
C ASN A 303 -12.08 1.27 -7.96
N ALA A 304 -11.18 0.79 -7.08
CA ALA A 304 -11.38 0.76 -5.63
C ALA A 304 -10.72 1.98 -4.97
N TYR A 305 -11.29 2.44 -3.86
CA TYR A 305 -10.74 3.54 -3.09
C TYR A 305 -10.84 3.21 -1.60
N GLY A 306 -9.78 3.48 -0.87
CA GLY A 306 -9.72 3.44 0.58
C GLY A 306 -8.37 3.92 1.11
N PRO A 307 -8.33 4.53 2.30
CA PRO A 307 -7.11 4.76 3.04
C PRO A 307 -6.76 3.53 3.88
N THR A 308 -5.50 3.39 4.28
CA THR A 308 -5.02 2.31 5.17
C THR A 308 -5.80 2.28 6.49
N GLU A 309 -6.23 3.45 6.98
CA GLU A 309 -7.05 3.62 8.19
C GLU A 309 -8.48 3.07 8.05
N ALA A 310 -8.88 2.64 6.85
CA ALA A 310 -10.17 1.99 6.58
C ALA A 310 -10.00 0.61 5.91
N THR A 311 -8.89 -0.06 6.17
CA THR A 311 -8.58 -1.44 5.73
C THR A 311 -8.62 -1.58 4.21
N CYS A 312 -7.62 -1.01 3.52
CA CYS A 312 -7.33 -1.15 2.10
C CYS A 312 -8.36 -0.47 1.17
N ALA A 313 -9.59 -0.99 1.06
CA ALA A 313 -10.61 -0.39 0.22
C ALA A 313 -11.95 -0.25 0.96
N ALA A 314 -12.60 0.89 0.77
CA ALA A 314 -13.88 1.25 1.38
C ALA A 314 -15.00 1.43 0.35
N THR A 315 -14.67 1.80 -0.89
CA THR A 315 -15.63 1.96 -1.98
C THR A 315 -15.08 1.32 -3.26
N ALA A 316 -15.97 0.99 -4.19
CA ALA A 316 -15.59 0.43 -5.48
C ALA A 316 -16.55 0.88 -6.60
N HIS A 317 -15.97 1.05 -7.79
CA HIS A 317 -16.68 1.31 -9.04
C HIS A 317 -16.27 0.30 -10.10
N VAL A 318 -17.22 -0.47 -10.62
CA VAL A 318 -16.95 -1.51 -11.62
C VAL A 318 -17.16 -0.94 -13.03
N ILE A 319 -16.12 -0.99 -13.84
CA ILE A 319 -16.08 -0.48 -15.20
C ILE A 319 -16.09 -1.68 -16.15
N ARG A 320 -17.13 -1.79 -16.98
CA ARG A 320 -17.31 -2.88 -17.96
C ARG A 320 -17.38 -2.39 -19.39
N GLU A 321 -17.72 -1.13 -19.59
CA GLU A 321 -17.97 -0.56 -20.90
C GLU A 321 -16.91 0.47 -21.26
N ILE A 322 -16.59 0.51 -22.55
CA ILE A 322 -15.73 1.54 -23.12
C ILE A 322 -16.56 2.79 -23.33
N GLU A 323 -16.16 3.88 -22.73
CA GLU A 323 -16.79 5.20 -22.88
C GLU A 323 -15.87 6.13 -23.69
N PRO A 324 -15.91 6.12 -25.03
CA PRO A 324 -14.93 6.84 -25.88
C PRO A 324 -14.88 8.35 -25.62
N GLU A 325 -16.02 8.92 -25.23
CA GLU A 325 -16.16 10.35 -24.97
C GLU A 325 -15.82 10.76 -23.54
N ARG A 326 -15.50 9.81 -22.64
CA ARG A 326 -15.13 10.13 -21.27
C ARG A 326 -13.83 10.92 -21.24
N ARG A 327 -13.88 12.07 -20.59
CA ARG A 327 -12.72 12.97 -20.37
C ARG A 327 -12.44 13.19 -18.87
N THR A 328 -13.39 12.81 -18.01
CA THR A 328 -13.29 12.93 -16.56
C THR A 328 -12.92 11.58 -15.95
N LEU A 329 -12.26 11.61 -14.81
CA LEU A 329 -11.89 10.42 -14.06
C LEU A 329 -13.09 9.50 -13.79
N TYR A 330 -12.85 8.22 -13.59
CA TYR A 330 -13.89 7.31 -13.13
C TYR A 330 -14.25 7.62 -11.67
N PRO A 331 -15.52 7.42 -11.27
CA PRO A 331 -15.91 7.53 -9.87
C PRO A 331 -15.10 6.56 -8.99
N ILE A 332 -14.98 6.88 -7.70
CA ILE A 332 -14.52 5.91 -6.70
C ILE A 332 -15.66 4.99 -6.22
N GLY A 333 -16.86 5.19 -6.73
CA GLY A 333 -18.00 4.29 -6.65
C GLY A 333 -18.80 4.38 -5.37
N LYS A 334 -19.33 3.24 -4.94
CA LYS A 334 -20.22 3.11 -3.77
C LYS A 334 -19.52 2.37 -2.64
N PRO A 335 -19.95 2.59 -1.38
CA PRO A 335 -19.41 1.87 -0.23
C PRO A 335 -19.53 0.35 -0.39
N LEU A 336 -18.49 -0.37 0.03
CA LEU A 336 -18.53 -1.81 0.20
C LEU A 336 -19.50 -2.20 1.33
N GLU A 337 -19.89 -3.46 1.40
CA GLU A 337 -20.67 -3.97 2.52
C GLU A 337 -19.91 -3.71 3.84
N HIS A 338 -20.65 -3.42 4.93
CA HIS A 338 -20.12 -3.03 6.25
C HIS A 338 -19.44 -1.64 6.32
N VAL A 339 -19.33 -0.93 5.20
CA VAL A 339 -18.78 0.43 5.13
C VAL A 339 -19.90 1.47 5.06
N ARG A 340 -19.73 2.56 5.80
CA ARG A 340 -20.54 3.78 5.70
C ARG A 340 -19.68 4.90 5.15
N ALA A 341 -20.12 5.56 4.10
CA ALA A 341 -19.47 6.76 3.56
C ALA A 341 -20.39 7.96 3.69
N LEU A 342 -19.87 9.04 4.26
CA LEU A 342 -20.59 10.30 4.47
C LEU A 342 -19.75 11.44 3.91
N LEU A 343 -20.41 12.45 3.34
CA LEU A 343 -19.79 13.73 3.04
C LEU A 343 -20.21 14.76 4.08
N VAL A 344 -19.26 15.55 4.56
CA VAL A 344 -19.53 16.62 5.53
C VAL A 344 -18.95 17.95 5.04
N ASP A 345 -19.65 19.04 5.37
CA ASP A 345 -19.17 20.40 5.15
C ASP A 345 -18.13 20.82 6.23
N GLU A 346 -17.64 22.07 6.17
CA GLU A 346 -16.69 22.61 7.16
C GLU A 346 -17.30 22.71 8.56
N GLY A 347 -18.61 22.82 8.67
CA GLY A 347 -19.35 22.84 9.94
C GLY A 347 -19.63 21.45 10.51
N GLY A 348 -19.28 20.38 9.78
CA GLY A 348 -19.55 18.98 10.17
C GLY A 348 -20.96 18.52 9.81
N ASN A 349 -21.75 19.30 9.07
CA ASN A 349 -23.09 18.91 8.63
C ASN A 349 -23.01 17.93 7.47
N ARG A 350 -23.92 16.95 7.46
CA ARG A 350 -23.99 15.95 6.37
C ARG A 350 -24.45 16.58 5.05
N ILE A 351 -23.72 16.30 3.98
CA ILE A 351 -24.07 16.67 2.60
C ILE A 351 -24.73 15.46 1.94
N THR A 352 -25.91 15.66 1.35
CA THR A 352 -26.64 14.62 0.62
C THR A 352 -26.94 15.01 -0.83
N ALA A 353 -26.80 16.28 -1.15
CA ALA A 353 -27.08 16.81 -2.49
C ALA A 353 -25.96 16.42 -3.48
N PRO A 354 -26.31 15.90 -4.68
CA PRO A 354 -25.33 15.63 -5.74
C PRO A 354 -24.57 16.88 -6.17
N GLY A 355 -23.30 16.71 -6.53
CA GLY A 355 -22.43 17.77 -7.03
C GLY A 355 -21.88 18.72 -5.96
N VAL A 356 -22.30 18.61 -4.70
CA VAL A 356 -21.80 19.45 -3.60
C VAL A 356 -20.55 18.83 -2.99
N PRO A 357 -19.38 19.52 -3.03
CA PRO A 357 -18.16 19.00 -2.44
C PRO A 357 -18.21 18.95 -0.92
N GLY A 358 -17.65 17.90 -0.33
CA GLY A 358 -17.46 17.76 1.11
C GLY A 358 -16.32 16.82 1.47
N GLU A 359 -15.90 16.85 2.75
CA GLU A 359 -14.91 15.91 3.27
C GLU A 359 -15.54 14.51 3.37
N LEU A 360 -14.87 13.52 2.78
CA LEU A 360 -15.28 12.13 2.90
C LEU A 360 -14.92 11.58 4.29
N MET A 361 -15.91 11.01 4.95
CA MET A 361 -15.76 10.25 6.18
C MET A 361 -16.14 8.80 5.94
N ILE A 362 -15.28 7.88 6.38
CA ILE A 362 -15.50 6.44 6.26
C ILE A 362 -15.75 5.85 7.63
N GLY A 363 -16.87 5.17 7.79
CA GLY A 363 -17.27 4.54 9.04
C GLY A 363 -17.57 3.06 8.89
N GLY A 364 -17.59 2.35 10.01
CA GLY A 364 -17.92 0.92 10.07
C GLY A 364 -16.82 0.11 10.73
N THR A 365 -16.93 -1.22 10.59
CA THR A 365 -16.02 -2.17 11.24
C THR A 365 -14.63 -2.24 10.61
N GLN A 366 -14.48 -1.75 9.37
CA GLN A 366 -13.18 -1.66 8.68
C GLN A 366 -12.29 -0.51 9.18
N VAL A 367 -12.82 0.41 9.98
CA VAL A 367 -12.04 1.54 10.52
C VAL A 367 -11.01 1.04 11.52
N MET A 368 -9.80 1.61 11.44
CA MET A 368 -8.66 1.27 12.29
C MET A 368 -8.99 1.36 13.78
N GLN A 369 -8.19 0.67 14.60
CA GLN A 369 -8.27 0.79 16.05
C GLN A 369 -7.57 2.06 16.59
N GLY A 370 -6.68 2.63 15.80
CA GLY A 370 -5.93 3.86 16.07
C GLY A 370 -4.55 3.83 15.46
N TYR A 371 -3.78 4.87 15.73
CA TYR A 371 -2.36 4.92 15.42
C TYR A 371 -1.54 4.41 16.61
N TRP A 372 -0.53 3.59 16.32
CA TRP A 372 0.38 3.05 17.33
C TRP A 372 1.08 4.18 18.09
N ASN A 373 1.05 4.16 19.42
CA ASN A 373 1.65 5.17 20.33
C ASN A 373 1.22 6.64 20.09
N LEU A 374 0.15 6.91 19.30
CA LEU A 374 -0.31 8.26 18.95
C LEU A 374 -1.79 8.48 19.30
N PRO A 375 -2.16 8.52 20.59
CA PRO A 375 -3.57 8.67 21.01
C PRO A 375 -4.18 10.02 20.62
N GLU A 376 -3.42 11.11 20.63
CA GLU A 376 -3.91 12.44 20.24
C GLU A 376 -4.20 12.52 18.74
N GLU A 377 -3.32 12.00 17.89
CA GLU A 377 -3.56 11.93 16.45
C GLU A 377 -4.73 10.98 16.12
N THR A 378 -4.87 9.91 16.87
CA THR A 378 -6.01 9.00 16.76
C THR A 378 -7.31 9.74 17.06
N ALA A 379 -7.38 10.48 18.16
CA ALA A 379 -8.54 11.26 18.57
C ALA A 379 -8.88 12.38 17.57
N ALA A 380 -7.88 12.97 16.92
CA ALA A 380 -8.08 14.01 15.91
C ALA A 380 -8.69 13.46 14.60
N ARG A 381 -8.46 12.18 14.28
CA ARG A 381 -8.90 11.55 13.03
C ARG A 381 -10.10 10.63 13.20
N LEU A 382 -10.31 10.04 14.38
CA LEU A 382 -11.44 9.16 14.66
C LEU A 382 -12.53 9.93 15.42
N VAL A 383 -13.73 9.95 14.84
CA VAL A 383 -14.92 10.52 15.48
C VAL A 383 -16.01 9.46 15.61
N ARG A 384 -16.89 9.58 16.58
CA ARG A 384 -18.05 8.70 16.71
C ARG A 384 -19.33 9.42 16.31
N LEU A 385 -20.03 8.86 15.33
CA LEU A 385 -21.35 9.33 14.91
C LEU A 385 -22.35 8.18 15.12
N ASP A 386 -23.37 8.42 15.89
CA ASP A 386 -24.40 7.41 16.24
C ASP A 386 -23.78 6.10 16.80
N GLY A 387 -22.72 6.21 17.60
CA GLY A 387 -21.99 5.08 18.19
C GLY A 387 -21.03 4.34 17.25
N VAL A 388 -21.04 4.65 15.95
CA VAL A 388 -20.15 4.07 14.94
C VAL A 388 -18.86 4.89 14.82
N PRO A 389 -17.66 4.26 14.77
CA PRO A 389 -16.44 4.97 14.51
C PRO A 389 -16.38 5.40 13.03
N PHE A 390 -15.96 6.64 12.81
CA PHE A 390 -15.68 7.21 11.49
C PHE A 390 -14.27 7.78 11.44
N TYR A 391 -13.58 7.49 10.35
CA TYR A 391 -12.30 8.07 10.01
C TYR A 391 -12.48 9.28 9.10
N ARG A 392 -11.86 10.40 9.46
CA ARG A 392 -11.80 11.63 8.68
C ARG A 392 -10.67 11.51 7.66
N THR A 393 -11.01 11.30 6.39
CA THR A 393 -10.00 10.99 5.35
C THR A 393 -9.15 12.19 4.96
N GLY A 394 -9.69 13.41 5.05
CA GLY A 394 -9.12 14.60 4.45
C GLY A 394 -9.35 14.69 2.92
N ASP A 395 -9.97 13.69 2.32
CA ASP A 395 -10.32 13.69 0.89
C ASP A 395 -11.60 14.46 0.65
N VAL A 396 -11.64 15.23 -0.44
CA VAL A 396 -12.81 15.96 -0.91
C VAL A 396 -13.49 15.14 -1.99
N CYS A 397 -14.76 14.86 -1.79
CA CYS A 397 -15.60 14.12 -2.74
C CYS A 397 -16.93 14.82 -2.96
N ALA A 398 -17.65 14.44 -4.02
CA ALA A 398 -19.05 14.80 -4.24
C ALA A 398 -19.85 13.56 -4.60
N TYR A 399 -21.14 13.52 -4.26
CA TYR A 399 -22.04 12.51 -4.78
C TYR A 399 -22.38 12.79 -6.25
N LEU A 400 -22.41 11.77 -7.08
CA LEU A 400 -23.03 11.82 -8.38
C LEU A 400 -24.55 11.59 -8.27
N ALA A 401 -25.29 11.79 -9.36
CA ALA A 401 -26.74 11.63 -9.39
C ALA A 401 -27.22 10.20 -9.03
N ASP A 402 -26.39 9.19 -9.30
CA ASP A 402 -26.65 7.77 -8.97
C ASP A 402 -26.21 7.39 -7.53
N GLY A 403 -25.73 8.37 -6.75
CA GLY A 403 -25.22 8.19 -5.40
C GLY A 403 -23.78 7.67 -5.31
N SER A 404 -23.09 7.47 -6.43
CA SER A 404 -21.66 7.15 -6.45
C SER A 404 -20.84 8.33 -5.98
N LEU A 405 -19.68 8.05 -5.37
CA LEU A 405 -18.72 9.06 -4.94
C LEU A 405 -17.73 9.39 -6.07
N TYR A 406 -17.52 10.67 -6.29
CA TYR A 406 -16.51 11.20 -7.20
C TYR A 406 -15.43 11.92 -6.42
N TYR A 407 -14.18 11.51 -6.62
CA TYR A 407 -13.01 12.07 -5.94
C TYR A 407 -12.61 13.40 -6.60
N MET A 408 -12.39 14.43 -5.79
CA MET A 408 -12.09 15.78 -6.25
C MET A 408 -10.72 16.29 -5.78
N GLY A 409 -10.02 15.53 -4.92
CA GLY A 409 -8.71 15.91 -4.39
C GLY A 409 -8.65 15.85 -2.87
N ARG A 410 -7.67 16.55 -2.28
CA ARG A 410 -7.46 16.57 -0.82
C ARG A 410 -7.53 17.98 -0.24
N LYS A 411 -7.89 18.05 1.04
CA LYS A 411 -7.84 19.30 1.84
C LYS A 411 -6.44 19.63 2.33
N ASP A 412 -5.57 18.63 2.46
CA ASP A 412 -4.23 18.74 3.03
C ASP A 412 -3.11 18.55 2.00
N ASN A 413 -1.88 18.55 2.47
CA ASN A 413 -0.66 18.41 1.65
C ASN A 413 -0.28 16.94 1.38
N GLU A 414 -1.23 16.03 1.44
CA GLU A 414 -0.99 14.65 1.13
C GLU A 414 -1.27 14.38 -0.35
N VAL A 415 -0.44 13.57 -0.98
CA VAL A 415 -0.53 13.22 -2.39
C VAL A 415 -0.33 11.72 -2.57
N LYS A 416 -0.81 11.18 -3.68
CA LYS A 416 -0.55 9.80 -4.09
C LYS A 416 0.27 9.82 -5.37
N ILE A 417 1.43 9.15 -5.37
CA ILE A 417 2.33 9.06 -6.53
C ILE A 417 2.80 7.61 -6.64
N GLY A 418 2.56 6.98 -7.79
CA GLY A 418 2.96 5.60 -8.03
C GLY A 418 2.41 4.62 -6.99
N GLY A 419 1.21 4.86 -6.48
CA GLY A 419 0.58 4.07 -5.43
C GLY A 419 1.01 4.44 -4.01
N TYR A 420 2.06 5.24 -3.83
CA TYR A 420 2.56 5.67 -2.53
C TYR A 420 1.78 6.86 -2.00
N ARG A 421 1.36 6.78 -0.74
CA ARG A 421 0.78 7.89 -0.01
C ARG A 421 1.90 8.72 0.62
N ILE A 422 2.04 9.97 0.18
CA ILE A 422 3.14 10.85 0.54
C ILE A 422 2.58 12.11 1.17
N HIS A 423 3.05 12.45 2.36
CA HIS A 423 2.77 13.74 2.97
C HIS A 423 3.89 14.71 2.63
N LEU A 424 3.60 15.74 1.84
CA LEU A 424 4.62 16.70 1.36
C LEU A 424 5.36 17.40 2.52
N SER A 425 4.71 17.56 3.69
CA SER A 425 5.35 18.12 4.89
C SER A 425 6.48 17.25 5.43
N GLU A 426 6.46 15.92 5.19
CA GLU A 426 7.57 15.05 5.60
C GLU A 426 8.84 15.36 4.79
N ILE A 427 8.68 15.59 3.48
CA ILE A 427 9.77 16.02 2.61
C ILE A 427 10.27 17.42 3.00
N GLN A 428 9.33 18.35 3.21
CA GLN A 428 9.66 19.73 3.64
C GLN A 428 10.43 19.74 4.96
N ARG A 429 10.06 18.90 5.92
CA ARG A 429 10.77 18.77 7.20
C ARG A 429 12.25 18.39 6.99
N VAL A 430 12.52 17.41 6.12
CA VAL A 430 13.90 17.00 5.82
C VAL A 430 14.66 18.11 5.11
N ILE A 431 14.07 18.76 4.11
CA ILE A 431 14.70 19.89 3.42
C ILE A 431 15.03 21.03 4.41
N ASN A 432 14.05 21.39 5.27
CA ASN A 432 14.21 22.48 6.23
C ASN A 432 15.19 22.14 7.38
N SER A 433 15.60 20.87 7.54
CA SER A 433 16.63 20.48 8.51
C SER A 433 18.06 20.70 7.98
N VAL A 434 18.23 20.98 6.68
CA VAL A 434 19.54 21.24 6.09
C VAL A 434 20.02 22.64 6.49
N PRO A 435 21.29 22.80 6.94
CA PRO A 435 21.81 24.10 7.35
C PRO A 435 21.61 25.20 6.29
N HIS A 436 21.32 26.41 6.73
CA HIS A 436 21.07 27.58 5.87
C HIS A 436 19.82 27.51 4.97
N VAL A 437 18.96 26.53 5.12
CA VAL A 437 17.65 26.52 4.48
C VAL A 437 16.68 27.33 5.33
N TYR A 438 16.13 28.40 4.75
CA TYR A 438 15.12 29.24 5.38
C TYR A 438 13.71 28.63 5.28
N GLY A 439 13.40 27.97 4.17
CA GLY A 439 12.10 27.35 3.95
C GLY A 439 12.03 26.60 2.63
N SER A 440 11.07 25.71 2.53
CA SER A 440 10.85 24.91 1.33
C SER A 440 9.37 24.73 1.02
N GLU A 441 9.05 24.59 -0.26
CA GLU A 441 7.74 24.15 -0.76
C GLU A 441 7.91 23.00 -1.73
N VAL A 442 7.11 21.96 -1.56
CA VAL A 442 7.10 20.78 -2.44
C VAL A 442 5.81 20.77 -3.23
N VAL A 443 5.93 20.57 -4.54
CA VAL A 443 4.80 20.56 -5.49
C VAL A 443 4.88 19.34 -6.41
N LEU A 444 3.74 19.04 -7.04
CA LEU A 444 3.65 18.01 -8.07
C LEU A 444 3.87 18.66 -9.44
N LEU A 445 4.77 18.07 -10.24
CA LEU A 445 4.97 18.39 -11.64
C LEU A 445 4.40 17.26 -12.50
N GLU A 446 3.85 17.61 -13.64
CA GLU A 446 3.53 16.64 -14.68
C GLU A 446 4.65 16.65 -15.71
N SER A 447 5.29 15.49 -15.94
CA SER A 447 6.32 15.34 -16.96
C SER A 447 5.69 15.43 -18.35
N ARG A 448 6.50 15.68 -19.37
CA ARG A 448 6.07 15.64 -20.78
C ARG A 448 5.51 14.27 -21.22
N TYR A 449 5.73 13.24 -20.43
CA TYR A 449 5.22 11.87 -20.66
C TYR A 449 3.98 11.54 -19.83
N GLY A 450 3.42 12.53 -19.10
CA GLY A 450 2.24 12.35 -18.25
C GLY A 450 2.53 11.74 -16.88
N GLU A 451 3.80 11.65 -16.48
CA GLU A 451 4.16 11.16 -15.15
C GLU A 451 4.08 12.29 -14.12
N THR A 452 3.52 11.98 -12.95
CA THR A 452 3.53 12.89 -11.81
C THR A 452 4.84 12.76 -11.05
N LEU A 453 5.57 13.86 -10.90
CA LEU A 453 6.87 13.95 -10.24
C LEU A 453 6.83 14.94 -9.07
N LEU A 454 7.68 14.70 -8.07
CA LEU A 454 7.92 15.67 -6.99
C LEU A 454 8.98 16.69 -7.43
N ALA A 455 8.73 17.96 -7.12
CA ALA A 455 9.72 19.04 -7.22
C ALA A 455 9.69 19.91 -5.97
N ALA A 456 10.86 20.42 -5.58
CA ALA A 456 11.01 21.29 -4.42
C ALA A 456 11.59 22.65 -4.83
N GLY A 457 10.94 23.72 -4.39
CA GLY A 457 11.52 25.07 -4.32
C GLY A 457 12.08 25.31 -2.92
N VAL A 458 13.26 25.89 -2.82
CA VAL A 458 13.97 26.11 -1.57
C VAL A 458 14.42 27.55 -1.46
N LEU A 459 14.23 28.17 -0.31
CA LEU A 459 14.78 29.47 0.03
C LEU A 459 15.96 29.30 0.98
N LEU A 460 17.04 30.02 0.74
CA LEU A 460 18.19 30.04 1.62
C LEU A 460 18.16 31.27 2.55
N GLU A 461 18.83 31.14 3.69
CA GLU A 461 19.08 32.27 4.59
C GLU A 461 19.92 33.35 3.91
N ARG A 462 19.67 34.62 4.24
CA ARG A 462 20.43 35.76 3.69
C ARG A 462 21.92 35.65 4.08
N GLY A 463 22.78 35.65 3.11
CA GLY A 463 24.24 35.55 3.31
C GLY A 463 24.75 34.11 3.42
N ALA A 464 23.96 33.12 3.08
CA ALA A 464 24.42 31.73 2.96
C ALA A 464 25.62 31.65 1.99
N PRO A 465 26.76 31.02 2.36
CA PRO A 465 28.01 31.08 1.63
C PRO A 465 28.11 30.15 0.43
N LEU A 466 26.98 29.61 -0.09
CA LEU A 466 26.99 28.47 -0.99
C LEU A 466 26.36 28.78 -2.36
N ASP A 467 26.96 28.19 -3.38
CA ASP A 467 26.37 28.05 -4.71
C ASP A 467 25.02 27.28 -4.64
N ALA A 468 24.04 27.73 -5.40
CA ALA A 468 22.69 27.18 -5.42
C ALA A 468 22.69 25.69 -5.82
N ASP A 469 23.54 25.29 -6.75
CA ASP A 469 23.64 23.91 -7.24
C ASP A 469 24.28 23.00 -6.18
N CYS A 470 25.37 23.44 -5.54
CA CYS A 470 25.97 22.71 -4.41
C CYS A 470 24.97 22.49 -3.27
N LYS A 471 24.11 23.48 -2.98
CA LYS A 471 23.09 23.35 -1.95
C LYS A 471 21.96 22.41 -2.36
N ALA A 472 21.54 22.42 -3.61
CA ALA A 472 20.55 21.48 -4.12
C ALA A 472 21.05 20.03 -4.03
N ASP A 473 22.34 19.79 -4.27
CA ASP A 473 22.96 18.46 -4.13
C ASP A 473 23.04 18.01 -2.67
N GLU A 474 23.42 18.88 -1.75
CA GLU A 474 23.40 18.60 -0.30
C GLU A 474 21.98 18.20 0.17
N ILE A 475 20.98 18.94 -0.29
CA ILE A 475 19.57 18.64 0.02
C ILE A 475 19.17 17.27 -0.54
N ARG A 476 19.52 16.94 -1.79
CA ARG A 476 19.22 15.64 -2.40
C ARG A 476 19.88 14.49 -1.63
N GLN A 477 21.16 14.64 -1.23
CA GLN A 477 21.86 13.65 -0.42
C GLN A 477 21.16 13.44 0.93
N ARG A 478 20.76 14.51 1.60
CA ARG A 478 20.03 14.45 2.86
C ARG A 478 18.68 13.75 2.71
N LEU A 479 17.93 14.09 1.68
CA LEU A 479 16.65 13.46 1.36
C LEU A 479 16.82 11.95 1.10
N ALA A 480 17.80 11.56 0.31
CA ALA A 480 18.08 10.15 0.00
C ALA A 480 18.51 9.34 1.24
N ALA A 481 19.16 9.99 2.22
CA ALA A 481 19.54 9.35 3.47
C ALA A 481 18.35 9.13 4.44
N GLU A 482 17.35 10.00 4.43
CA GLU A 482 16.24 9.96 5.39
C GLU A 482 14.92 9.43 4.82
N LEU A 483 14.68 9.57 3.50
CA LEU A 483 13.41 9.25 2.88
C LEU A 483 13.53 8.12 1.83
N PRO A 484 12.49 7.28 1.69
CA PRO A 484 12.41 6.33 0.60
C PRO A 484 12.54 7.03 -0.77
N ALA A 485 13.08 6.34 -1.77
CA ALA A 485 13.36 6.90 -3.09
C ALA A 485 12.13 7.57 -3.76
N TYR A 486 10.91 7.01 -3.55
CA TYR A 486 9.67 7.56 -4.08
C TYR A 486 9.25 8.90 -3.45
N MET A 487 9.85 9.29 -2.31
CA MET A 487 9.63 10.58 -1.63
C MET A 487 10.68 11.63 -1.97
N VAL A 488 11.75 11.27 -2.68
CA VAL A 488 12.83 12.20 -3.04
C VAL A 488 12.41 13.01 -4.27
N PRO A 489 12.30 14.36 -4.17
CA PRO A 489 11.98 15.20 -5.31
C PRO A 489 13.01 15.04 -6.43
N ARG A 490 12.55 14.81 -7.65
CA ARG A 490 13.42 14.70 -8.82
C ARG A 490 14.16 16.01 -9.10
N HIS A 491 13.51 17.12 -8.80
CA HIS A 491 14.06 18.45 -9.00
C HIS A 491 14.05 19.24 -7.69
N VAL A 492 15.21 19.76 -7.30
CA VAL A 492 15.38 20.68 -6.19
C VAL A 492 15.98 21.96 -6.76
N LYS A 493 15.27 23.08 -6.64
CA LYS A 493 15.70 24.39 -7.17
C LYS A 493 15.71 25.43 -6.06
N VAL A 494 16.83 26.12 -5.91
CA VAL A 494 16.96 27.28 -5.04
C VAL A 494 16.30 28.49 -5.71
N LEU A 495 15.46 29.21 -4.96
CA LEU A 495 14.72 30.38 -5.41
C LEU A 495 15.05 31.58 -4.53
N ASP A 496 14.94 32.78 -5.07
CA ASP A 496 15.14 34.01 -4.33
C ASP A 496 13.95 34.33 -3.40
N GLN A 497 12.74 33.98 -3.84
CA GLN A 497 11.50 34.15 -3.09
C GLN A 497 10.41 33.20 -3.59
N PHE A 498 9.45 32.88 -2.72
CA PHE A 498 8.22 32.22 -3.13
C PHE A 498 7.18 33.23 -3.61
N PRO A 499 6.45 32.93 -4.69
CA PRO A 499 5.28 33.73 -5.07
C PRO A 499 4.23 33.63 -3.98
N GLN A 500 3.57 34.76 -3.69
CA GLN A 500 2.59 34.87 -2.61
C GLN A 500 1.23 35.31 -3.13
N LEU A 501 0.18 34.71 -2.55
CA LEU A 501 -1.19 35.19 -2.67
C LEU A 501 -1.37 36.49 -1.86
N SER A 502 -2.45 37.21 -2.10
CA SER A 502 -2.84 38.39 -1.32
C SER A 502 -2.99 38.11 0.18
N SER A 503 -3.20 36.85 0.56
CA SER A 503 -3.27 36.39 1.95
C SER A 503 -1.90 36.18 2.62
N GLY A 504 -0.78 36.36 1.91
CA GLY A 504 0.59 36.10 2.38
C GLY A 504 1.00 34.62 2.32
N LYS A 505 0.12 33.71 1.91
CA LYS A 505 0.46 32.30 1.71
C LYS A 505 1.15 32.09 0.36
N THR A 506 2.01 31.09 0.26
CA THR A 506 2.65 30.70 -1.02
C THR A 506 1.60 30.40 -2.09
N ASP A 507 1.73 31.04 -3.25
CA ASP A 507 0.96 30.70 -4.44
C ASP A 507 1.60 29.48 -5.12
N ARG A 508 1.10 28.29 -4.76
CA ARG A 508 1.61 27.01 -5.28
C ARG A 508 1.45 26.88 -6.79
N LYS A 509 0.43 27.50 -7.39
CA LYS A 509 0.21 27.45 -8.83
C LYS A 509 1.26 28.28 -9.57
N ALA A 510 1.57 29.46 -9.08
CA ALA A 510 2.64 30.29 -9.62
C ALA A 510 4.01 29.65 -9.38
N LEU A 511 4.25 29.05 -8.21
CA LEU A 511 5.46 28.31 -7.90
C LEU A 511 5.69 27.13 -8.85
N LEU A 512 4.65 26.37 -9.16
CA LEU A 512 4.68 25.28 -10.13
C LEU A 512 5.17 25.77 -11.50
N SER A 513 4.63 26.89 -11.98
CA SER A 513 5.03 27.47 -13.26
C SER A 513 6.50 27.91 -13.27
N ILE A 514 6.98 28.52 -12.17
CA ILE A 514 8.38 28.93 -12.01
C ILE A 514 9.31 27.71 -12.02
N LEU A 515 8.98 26.65 -11.28
CA LEU A 515 9.80 25.45 -11.24
C LEU A 515 9.83 24.75 -12.60
N GLN A 516 8.69 24.66 -13.28
CA GLN A 516 8.62 24.06 -14.62
C GLN A 516 9.50 24.82 -15.63
N GLN A 517 9.49 26.15 -15.59
CA GLN A 517 10.33 26.98 -16.46
C GLN A 517 11.81 26.74 -16.16
N ARG A 518 12.26 26.81 -14.90
CA ARG A 518 13.68 26.60 -14.53
C ARG A 518 14.18 25.20 -14.84
N ILE A 519 13.33 24.19 -14.74
CA ILE A 519 13.67 22.80 -15.11
C ILE A 519 13.86 22.69 -16.63
N ASN A 520 12.98 23.32 -17.42
CA ASN A 520 13.11 23.31 -18.87
C ASN A 520 14.38 24.05 -19.35
N GLU A 521 14.74 25.15 -18.71
CA GLU A 521 15.97 25.91 -18.98
C GLU A 521 17.21 25.04 -18.69
N SER A 522 17.28 24.37 -17.53
CA SER A 522 18.41 23.48 -17.17
C SER A 522 18.55 22.31 -18.15
N ASN A 523 17.44 21.69 -18.57
CA ASN A 523 17.47 20.60 -19.55
C ASN A 523 17.95 21.05 -20.95
N GLN A 524 17.73 22.32 -21.32
CA GLN A 524 18.22 22.87 -22.59
C GLN A 524 19.74 23.18 -22.54
N GLU A 525 20.25 23.58 -21.40
CA GLU A 525 21.68 23.81 -21.18
C GLU A 525 22.48 22.49 -21.22
N GLU A 526 21.95 21.41 -20.60
CA GLU A 526 22.55 20.07 -20.65
C GLU A 526 22.60 19.48 -22.08
N VAL A 527 21.62 19.79 -22.93
CA VAL A 527 21.58 19.30 -24.32
C VAL A 527 22.54 20.08 -25.23
N ASN A 528 22.87 21.32 -24.85
CA ASN A 528 23.73 22.21 -25.64
C ASN A 528 25.22 22.20 -25.18
N SER A 529 25.55 21.55 -24.07
CA SER A 529 26.89 21.31 -23.53
C SER A 529 27.41 19.93 -23.94
#